data_249394dc1d39a002ba24d075e6257248
#
_entry.id   249394dc1d39a002ba24d075e6257248
#
_cell.length_a   1.000
_cell.length_b   1.000
_cell.length_c   1.000
_cell.angle_alpha   90.00
_cell.angle_beta   90.00
_cell.angle_gamma   90.00
#
_symmetry.space_group_name_H-M   'P 1'
#
loop_
_entity.id
_entity.type
_entity.pdbx_description
1 polymer ?
#
loop_
_entity_poly.entity_id
_entity_poly.type
_entity_poly.pdbx_seq_one_letter_code
_entity_poly.pdbx_strand_id
1 'polypeptide(L)'
;MAEEPENFLYGINTKQEKAWQYLYAEYYSPLCCYALKILKDREYAMDVVQGIIVRLWEADTYFEDMPSFRGYLYRAVYHNCLKVLRDRNIKELCLTQCGQEEESAGDFGAVIEEEVVRKLRGVIARMPEKRREVMLLCLEEKTVEEIGEILGISVNTVKKHKKEAYQYIRKIL
;
A
#
# COMPACT_ATOMS: atom_id res chain seq x y z
N MET A 1 -10.36 10.29 -8.32
CA MET A 1 -9.30 10.69 -7.36
C MET A 1 -9.83 11.91 -6.64
N ALA A 2 -10.03 11.82 -5.34
CA ALA A 2 -10.31 12.99 -4.54
C ALA A 2 -9.04 13.86 -4.51
N GLU A 3 -9.17 15.17 -4.72
CA GLU A 3 -8.04 16.10 -4.56
C GLU A 3 -7.61 16.09 -3.08
N GLU A 4 -6.29 15.93 -2.85
CA GLU A 4 -5.76 16.01 -1.50
C GLU A 4 -6.11 17.39 -0.91
N PRO A 5 -6.78 17.45 0.25
CA PRO A 5 -7.09 18.73 0.87
C PRO A 5 -5.80 19.50 1.16
N GLU A 6 -5.76 20.81 0.85
CA GLU A 6 -4.57 21.67 1.02
C GLU A 6 -3.91 21.57 2.40
N ASN A 7 -4.65 21.11 3.41
CA ASN A 7 -4.20 20.87 4.77
C ASN A 7 -4.68 19.52 5.32
N PHE A 8 -4.46 18.44 4.55
CA PHE A 8 -4.94 17.10 4.91
C PHE A 8 -4.53 16.69 6.34
N LEU A 9 -3.24 16.81 6.67
CA LEU A 9 -2.72 16.39 7.97
C LEU A 9 -3.29 17.26 9.12
N TYR A 10 -3.45 18.56 8.90
CA TYR A 10 -4.15 19.43 9.85
C TYR A 10 -5.60 18.99 10.04
N GLY A 11 -6.29 18.63 8.95
CA GLY A 11 -7.65 18.12 8.98
C GLY A 11 -7.77 16.78 9.73
N ILE A 12 -6.79 15.89 9.62
CA ILE A 12 -6.70 14.66 10.40
C ILE A 12 -6.53 14.99 11.89
N ASN A 13 -5.57 15.86 12.24
CA ASN A 13 -5.28 16.25 13.61
C ASN A 13 -6.45 16.99 14.30
N THR A 14 -7.25 17.73 13.52
CA THR A 14 -8.41 18.49 14.02
C THR A 14 -9.75 17.79 13.77
N LYS A 15 -9.71 16.51 13.34
CA LYS A 15 -10.90 15.68 13.09
C LYS A 15 -11.90 16.29 12.11
N GLN A 16 -11.39 16.95 11.03
CA GLN A 16 -12.25 17.52 10.00
C GLN A 16 -12.83 16.45 9.08
N GLU A 17 -14.14 16.48 8.87
CA GLU A 17 -14.87 15.47 8.09
C GLU A 17 -14.28 15.25 6.68
N LYS A 18 -13.96 16.32 5.95
CA LYS A 18 -13.38 16.24 4.59
C LYS A 18 -12.04 15.49 4.55
N ALA A 19 -11.18 15.71 5.55
CA ALA A 19 -9.90 15.02 5.65
C ALA A 19 -10.09 13.52 5.95
N TRP A 20 -11.07 13.19 6.78
CA TRP A 20 -11.39 11.80 7.09
C TRP A 20 -12.08 11.08 5.93
N GLN A 21 -12.93 11.76 5.17
CA GLN A 21 -13.48 11.22 3.92
C GLN A 21 -12.35 10.92 2.92
N TYR A 22 -11.39 11.83 2.79
CA TYR A 22 -10.22 11.63 1.94
C TYR A 22 -9.34 10.46 2.44
N LEU A 23 -9.08 10.39 3.75
CA LEU A 23 -8.36 9.26 4.37
C LEU A 23 -9.02 7.94 3.99
N TYR A 24 -10.34 7.85 4.14
CA TYR A 24 -11.06 6.62 3.82
C TYR A 24 -10.97 6.31 2.32
N ALA A 25 -11.19 7.28 1.45
CA ALA A 25 -11.17 7.09 0.01
C ALA A 25 -9.80 6.65 -0.53
N GLU A 26 -8.70 7.21 -0.01
CA GLU A 26 -7.36 7.01 -0.57
C GLU A 26 -6.52 5.97 0.22
N TYR A 27 -6.76 5.78 1.52
CA TYR A 27 -5.93 4.90 2.35
C TYR A 27 -6.61 3.58 2.71
N TYR A 28 -7.95 3.51 2.74
CA TYR A 28 -8.65 2.28 3.15
C TYR A 28 -8.27 1.08 2.28
N SER A 29 -8.40 1.20 0.97
CA SER A 29 -8.09 0.10 0.03
C SER A 29 -6.63 -0.33 0.08
N PRO A 30 -5.61 0.56 0.01
CA PRO A 30 -4.21 0.17 0.18
C PRO A 30 -3.89 -0.51 1.51
N LEU A 31 -4.50 -0.06 2.61
CA LEU A 31 -4.30 -0.67 3.92
C LEU A 31 -4.94 -2.06 4.01
N CYS A 32 -6.14 -2.24 3.44
CA CYS A 32 -6.77 -3.56 3.32
C CYS A 32 -5.94 -4.52 2.48
N CYS A 33 -5.34 -4.04 1.37
CA CYS A 33 -4.42 -4.84 0.56
C CYS A 33 -3.20 -5.29 1.36
N TYR A 34 -2.63 -4.38 2.15
CA TYR A 34 -1.49 -4.70 3.01
C TYR A 34 -1.86 -5.72 4.09
N ALA A 35 -2.99 -5.53 4.76
CA ALA A 35 -3.50 -6.48 5.76
C ALA A 35 -3.79 -7.86 5.13
N LEU A 36 -4.39 -7.90 3.93
CA LEU A 36 -4.72 -9.14 3.21
C LEU A 36 -3.46 -9.95 2.87
N LYS A 37 -2.36 -9.30 2.49
CA LYS A 37 -1.07 -9.99 2.26
C LYS A 37 -0.57 -10.73 3.50
N ILE A 38 -0.86 -10.21 4.70
CA ILE A 38 -0.44 -10.79 5.97
C ILE A 38 -1.42 -11.87 6.45
N LEU A 39 -2.71 -11.54 6.43
CA LEU A 39 -3.76 -12.40 7.03
C LEU A 39 -4.26 -13.50 6.09
N LYS A 40 -4.11 -13.31 4.76
CA LYS A 40 -4.67 -14.18 3.72
C LYS A 40 -6.20 -14.36 3.83
N ASP A 41 -6.88 -13.43 4.48
CA ASP A 41 -8.30 -13.45 4.76
C ASP A 41 -8.85 -12.02 4.63
N ARG A 42 -9.88 -11.88 3.79
CA ARG A 42 -10.44 -10.58 3.42
C ARG A 42 -11.21 -9.94 4.56
N GLU A 43 -12.05 -10.72 5.24
CA GLU A 43 -12.92 -10.21 6.29
C GLU A 43 -12.09 -9.69 7.45
N TYR A 44 -11.13 -10.48 7.93
CA TYR A 44 -10.20 -10.04 8.97
C TYR A 44 -9.34 -8.85 8.52
N ALA A 45 -8.93 -8.80 7.26
CA ALA A 45 -8.16 -7.65 6.75
C ALA A 45 -8.98 -6.35 6.80
N MET A 46 -10.26 -6.41 6.39
CA MET A 46 -11.17 -5.28 6.43
C MET A 46 -11.47 -4.85 7.87
N ASP A 47 -11.74 -5.80 8.77
CA ASP A 47 -12.02 -5.54 10.19
C ASP A 47 -10.82 -4.88 10.89
N VAL A 48 -9.60 -5.36 10.62
CA VAL A 48 -8.39 -4.77 11.15
C VAL A 48 -8.25 -3.31 10.73
N VAL A 49 -8.45 -3.01 9.45
CA VAL A 49 -8.30 -1.64 8.92
C VAL A 49 -9.40 -0.73 9.44
N GLN A 50 -10.65 -1.18 9.46
CA GLN A 50 -11.77 -0.42 10.04
C GLN A 50 -11.52 -0.11 11.52
N GLY A 51 -11.14 -1.11 12.29
CA GLY A 51 -10.81 -0.93 13.70
C GLY A 51 -9.64 0.03 13.96
N ILE A 52 -8.69 0.14 13.03
CA ILE A 52 -7.59 1.12 13.13
C ILE A 52 -8.10 2.53 12.84
N ILE A 53 -8.92 2.71 11.82
CA ILE A 53 -9.48 4.02 11.47
C ILE A 53 -10.37 4.54 12.61
N VAL A 54 -11.21 3.68 13.19
CA VAL A 54 -12.06 4.04 14.34
C VAL A 54 -11.21 4.46 15.54
N ARG A 55 -10.21 3.65 15.91
CA ARG A 55 -9.30 3.99 17.02
C ARG A 55 -8.51 5.26 16.78
N LEU A 56 -8.10 5.52 15.54
CA LEU A 56 -7.43 6.75 15.18
C LEU A 56 -8.37 7.97 15.33
N TRP A 57 -9.64 7.81 14.99
CA TRP A 57 -10.66 8.85 15.22
C TRP A 57 -10.89 9.14 16.70
N GLU A 58 -10.93 8.08 17.52
CA GLU A 58 -11.16 8.20 18.96
C GLU A 58 -9.94 8.74 19.73
N ALA A 59 -8.75 8.41 19.26
CA ALA A 59 -7.50 8.84 19.89
C ALA A 59 -7.22 10.34 19.65
N ASP A 60 -6.61 10.98 20.65
CA ASP A 60 -6.07 12.33 20.51
C ASP A 60 -4.61 12.27 20.01
N THR A 61 -4.42 11.58 18.88
CA THR A 61 -3.10 11.42 18.28
C THR A 61 -2.82 12.61 17.36
N TYR A 62 -1.66 13.25 17.54
CA TYR A 62 -1.18 14.34 16.72
C TYR A 62 -0.01 13.89 15.83
N PHE A 63 -0.04 14.25 14.56
CA PHE A 63 1.02 13.96 13.59
C PHE A 63 1.65 15.27 13.12
N GLU A 64 2.98 15.34 13.19
CA GLU A 64 3.75 16.50 12.74
C GLU A 64 3.92 16.52 11.23
N ASP A 65 4.07 15.34 10.62
CA ASP A 65 4.33 15.19 9.19
C ASP A 65 3.64 13.95 8.58
N MET A 66 3.55 13.94 7.26
CA MET A 66 2.95 12.84 6.48
C MET A 66 3.72 11.52 6.59
N PRO A 67 5.07 11.48 6.62
CA PRO A 67 5.80 10.24 6.87
C PRO A 67 5.46 9.60 8.21
N SER A 68 5.34 10.37 9.29
CA SER A 68 4.94 9.90 10.63
C SER A 68 3.52 9.33 10.61
N PHE A 69 2.59 10.04 9.99
CA PHE A 69 1.20 9.60 9.82
C PHE A 69 1.10 8.28 9.05
N ARG A 70 1.73 8.21 7.86
CA ARG A 70 1.75 6.98 7.06
C ARG A 70 2.42 5.83 7.81
N GLY A 71 3.57 6.10 8.42
CA GLY A 71 4.29 5.12 9.23
C GLY A 71 3.47 4.58 10.39
N TYR A 72 2.65 5.42 11.03
CA TYR A 72 1.70 5.00 12.06
C TYR A 72 0.66 4.04 11.49
N LEU A 73 -0.01 4.40 10.38
CA LEU A 73 -1.05 3.56 9.78
C LEU A 73 -0.54 2.16 9.44
N TYR A 74 0.58 2.06 8.71
CA TYR A 74 1.11 0.75 8.31
C TYR A 74 1.62 -0.07 9.49
N ARG A 75 2.25 0.55 10.51
CA ARG A 75 2.64 -0.13 11.74
C ARG A 75 1.43 -0.63 12.52
N ALA A 76 0.39 0.20 12.64
CA ALA A 76 -0.85 -0.20 13.31
C ALA A 76 -1.50 -1.40 12.61
N VAL A 77 -1.58 -1.40 11.26
CA VAL A 77 -2.07 -2.56 10.50
C VAL A 77 -1.22 -3.79 10.77
N TYR A 78 0.10 -3.69 10.64
CA TYR A 78 1.00 -4.81 10.88
C TYR A 78 0.83 -5.45 12.27
N HIS A 79 0.86 -4.64 13.33
CA HIS A 79 0.72 -5.13 14.69
C HIS A 79 -0.65 -5.75 14.96
N ASN A 80 -1.73 -5.17 14.42
CA ASN A 80 -3.06 -5.76 14.57
C ASN A 80 -3.21 -7.07 13.78
N CYS A 81 -2.62 -7.18 12.58
CA CYS A 81 -2.56 -8.44 11.85
C CYS A 81 -1.82 -9.52 12.64
N LEU A 82 -0.67 -9.21 13.24
CA LEU A 82 0.06 -10.16 14.09
C LEU A 82 -0.77 -10.61 15.30
N LYS A 83 -1.56 -9.70 15.89
CA LYS A 83 -2.47 -10.03 16.98
C LYS A 83 -3.54 -11.02 16.51
N VAL A 84 -4.19 -10.76 15.37
CA VAL A 84 -5.20 -11.66 14.78
C VAL A 84 -4.61 -13.05 14.51
N LEU A 85 -3.42 -13.13 13.90
CA LEU A 85 -2.75 -14.41 13.64
C LEU A 85 -2.43 -15.17 14.93
N ARG A 86 -1.99 -14.47 15.97
CA ARG A 86 -1.75 -15.09 17.29
C ARG A 86 -3.03 -15.63 17.91
N ASP A 87 -4.09 -14.85 17.86
CA ASP A 87 -5.40 -15.23 18.42
C ASP A 87 -6.00 -16.41 17.64
N ARG A 88 -5.80 -16.48 16.33
CA ARG A 88 -6.16 -17.63 15.46
C ARG A 88 -5.36 -18.89 15.85
N ASN A 89 -4.05 -18.79 15.91
CA ASN A 89 -3.20 -19.93 16.30
C ASN A 89 -3.57 -20.50 17.68
N ILE A 90 -3.93 -19.65 18.64
CA ILE A 90 -4.41 -20.07 19.94
C ILE A 90 -5.77 -20.79 19.80
N LYS A 91 -6.68 -20.27 18.95
CA LYS A 91 -7.97 -20.93 18.68
C LYS A 91 -7.79 -22.27 17.94
N GLU A 92 -6.90 -22.34 16.95
CA GLU A 92 -6.58 -23.59 16.26
C GLU A 92 -5.97 -24.63 17.19
N LEU A 93 -5.08 -24.24 18.08
CA LEU A 93 -4.55 -25.12 19.13
C LEU A 93 -5.64 -25.62 20.09
N CYS A 94 -6.68 -24.81 20.33
CA CYS A 94 -7.84 -25.22 21.11
C CYS A 94 -8.87 -26.03 20.28
N LEU A 95 -8.89 -25.88 18.95
CA LEU A 95 -9.84 -26.51 18.04
C LEU A 95 -9.30 -27.73 17.28
N THR A 96 -8.02 -28.08 17.44
CA THR A 96 -7.40 -29.29 16.82
C THR A 96 -8.00 -30.62 17.32
N GLN A 97 -9.20 -30.58 17.93
CA GLN A 97 -10.05 -31.75 18.12
C GLN A 97 -11.23 -31.86 17.14
N CYS A 98 -11.44 -30.96 16.19
CA CYS A 98 -12.48 -31.04 15.15
C CYS A 98 -12.06 -30.36 13.84
N GLY A 99 -11.89 -31.20 12.82
CA GLY A 99 -12.16 -31.06 11.38
C GLY A 99 -11.78 -29.74 10.67
N GLN A 100 -10.87 -29.90 9.72
CA GLN A 100 -10.49 -28.92 8.70
C GLN A 100 -11.62 -28.71 7.68
N GLU A 101 -11.88 -27.44 7.34
CA GLU A 101 -12.33 -27.05 6.01
C GLU A 101 -11.52 -25.84 5.56
N GLU A 102 -10.67 -26.06 4.55
CA GLU A 102 -9.99 -25.04 3.78
C GLU A 102 -10.99 -24.46 2.77
N GLU A 103 -11.53 -23.28 3.02
CA GLU A 103 -12.14 -22.50 1.95
C GLU A 103 -11.07 -21.67 1.24
N SER A 104 -10.90 -21.98 -0.03
CA SER A 104 -10.02 -21.30 -0.97
C SER A 104 -10.37 -19.81 -1.08
N ALA A 105 -9.41 -18.96 -0.76
CA ALA A 105 -9.46 -17.53 -1.02
C ALA A 105 -9.52 -17.29 -2.53
N GLY A 106 -10.75 -17.14 -3.06
CA GLY A 106 -10.96 -16.77 -4.45
C GLY A 106 -10.37 -15.39 -4.75
N ASP A 107 -9.55 -15.33 -5.77
CA ASP A 107 -9.23 -14.28 -6.77
C ASP A 107 -9.28 -12.77 -6.40
N PHE A 108 -9.48 -12.41 -5.14
CA PHE A 108 -9.52 -11.01 -4.70
C PHE A 108 -8.12 -10.40 -4.54
N GLY A 109 -7.12 -11.22 -4.29
CA GLY A 109 -5.70 -10.83 -4.31
C GLY A 109 -5.28 -10.33 -5.69
N ALA A 110 -5.73 -10.99 -6.75
CA ALA A 110 -5.48 -10.62 -8.13
C ALA A 110 -6.14 -9.28 -8.51
N VAL A 111 -7.38 -9.02 -8.08
CA VAL A 111 -8.09 -7.76 -8.37
C VAL A 111 -7.40 -6.56 -7.69
N ILE A 112 -6.86 -6.74 -6.50
CA ILE A 112 -6.16 -5.68 -5.76
C ILE A 112 -4.74 -5.47 -6.29
N GLU A 113 -4.03 -6.55 -6.61
CA GLU A 113 -2.74 -6.47 -7.34
C GLU A 113 -2.94 -5.75 -8.67
N GLU A 114 -4.02 -6.05 -9.37
CA GLU A 114 -4.35 -5.44 -10.65
C GLU A 114 -4.67 -3.92 -10.51
N GLU A 115 -5.34 -3.49 -9.46
CA GLU A 115 -5.62 -2.06 -9.25
C GLU A 115 -4.38 -1.27 -8.84
N VAL A 116 -3.52 -1.81 -7.98
CA VAL A 116 -2.22 -1.21 -7.63
C VAL A 116 -1.31 -1.18 -8.85
N VAL A 117 -1.25 -2.28 -9.60
CA VAL A 117 -0.49 -2.36 -10.86
C VAL A 117 -1.07 -1.40 -11.89
N ARG A 118 -2.39 -1.26 -11.99
CA ARG A 118 -3.05 -0.32 -12.90
C ARG A 118 -2.72 1.13 -12.54
N LYS A 119 -2.80 1.51 -11.25
CA LYS A 119 -2.40 2.84 -10.76
C LYS A 119 -0.92 3.11 -11.05
N LEU A 120 -0.05 2.17 -10.76
CA LEU A 120 1.37 2.26 -11.03
C LEU A 120 1.66 2.38 -12.53
N ARG A 121 1.03 1.56 -13.38
CA ARG A 121 1.11 1.67 -14.84
C ARG A 121 0.61 3.03 -15.34
N GLY A 122 -0.48 3.56 -14.76
CA GLY A 122 -0.99 4.90 -15.08
C GLY A 122 -0.01 6.02 -14.74
N VAL A 123 0.71 5.91 -13.61
CA VAL A 123 1.76 6.85 -13.23
C VAL A 123 2.96 6.73 -14.17
N ILE A 124 3.39 5.51 -14.48
CA ILE A 124 4.51 5.25 -15.42
C ILE A 124 4.18 5.75 -16.82
N ALA A 125 2.94 5.57 -17.31
CA ALA A 125 2.49 6.05 -18.62
C ALA A 125 2.58 7.58 -18.77
N ARG A 126 2.49 8.33 -17.67
CA ARG A 126 2.61 9.80 -17.65
C ARG A 126 4.04 10.30 -17.54
N MET A 127 5.01 9.40 -17.38
CA MET A 127 6.42 9.79 -17.33
C MET A 127 6.95 10.20 -18.71
N PRO A 128 7.98 11.07 -18.76
CA PRO A 128 8.74 11.30 -19.97
C PRO A 128 9.25 9.97 -20.57
N GLU A 129 9.22 9.86 -21.90
CA GLU A 129 9.47 8.63 -22.65
C GLU A 129 10.68 7.82 -22.16
N LYS A 130 11.85 8.44 -22.08
CA LYS A 130 13.08 7.77 -21.65
C LYS A 130 13.03 7.21 -20.23
N ARG A 131 12.30 7.88 -19.31
CA ARG A 131 12.13 7.37 -17.94
C ARG A 131 11.14 6.22 -17.91
N ARG A 132 10.08 6.31 -18.71
CA ARG A 132 9.08 5.26 -18.85
C ARG A 132 9.69 3.97 -19.37
N GLU A 133 10.50 4.05 -20.43
CA GLU A 133 11.21 2.88 -20.99
C GLU A 133 12.12 2.21 -19.95
N VAL A 134 12.92 2.99 -19.22
CA VAL A 134 13.75 2.46 -18.13
C VAL A 134 12.91 1.78 -17.06
N MET A 135 11.77 2.37 -16.68
CA MET A 135 10.91 1.76 -15.65
C MET A 135 10.21 0.49 -16.13
N LEU A 136 9.77 0.43 -17.39
CA LEU A 136 9.17 -0.79 -17.96
C LEU A 136 10.18 -1.94 -17.96
N LEU A 137 11.41 -1.70 -18.40
CA LEU A 137 12.46 -2.71 -18.37
C LEU A 137 12.87 -3.12 -16.94
N CYS A 138 12.80 -2.19 -15.97
CA CYS A 138 12.98 -2.53 -14.56
C CYS A 138 11.86 -3.46 -14.04
N LEU A 139 10.63 -3.30 -14.51
CA LEU A 139 9.51 -4.19 -14.15
C LEU A 139 9.64 -5.58 -14.79
N GLU A 140 10.39 -5.69 -15.88
CA GLU A 140 10.79 -6.96 -16.52
C GLU A 140 12.03 -7.59 -15.87
N GLU A 141 12.41 -7.11 -14.68
CA GLU A 141 13.56 -7.61 -13.90
C GLU A 141 14.92 -7.49 -14.61
N LYS A 142 15.03 -6.63 -15.62
CA LYS A 142 16.30 -6.38 -16.32
C LYS A 142 17.30 -5.65 -15.42
N THR A 143 18.55 -6.05 -15.51
CA THR A 143 19.67 -5.37 -14.81
C THR A 143 19.93 -3.99 -15.40
N VAL A 144 20.63 -3.14 -14.67
CA VAL A 144 20.96 -1.78 -15.11
C VAL A 144 21.86 -1.81 -16.35
N GLU A 145 22.72 -2.82 -16.43
CA GLU A 145 23.64 -3.08 -17.55
C GLU A 145 22.84 -3.48 -18.81
N GLU A 146 21.93 -4.44 -18.70
CA GLU A 146 21.05 -4.87 -19.80
C GLU A 146 20.16 -3.73 -20.31
N ILE A 147 19.61 -2.90 -19.40
CA ILE A 147 18.82 -1.72 -19.76
C ILE A 147 19.67 -0.72 -20.55
N GLY A 148 20.91 -0.53 -20.13
CA GLY A 148 21.88 0.33 -20.84
C GLY A 148 22.14 -0.14 -22.26
N GLU A 149 22.32 -1.44 -22.45
CA GLU A 149 22.52 -2.07 -23.77
C GLU A 149 21.26 -1.97 -24.64
N ILE A 150 20.08 -2.30 -24.11
CA ILE A 150 18.81 -2.27 -24.85
C ILE A 150 18.47 -0.84 -25.31
N LEU A 151 18.69 0.16 -24.46
CA LEU A 151 18.34 1.55 -24.75
C LEU A 151 19.48 2.36 -25.39
N GLY A 152 20.67 1.78 -25.53
CA GLY A 152 21.84 2.46 -26.07
C GLY A 152 22.32 3.64 -25.22
N ILE A 153 22.18 3.56 -23.89
CA ILE A 153 22.54 4.61 -22.95
C ILE A 153 23.50 4.10 -21.87
N SER A 154 24.29 5.01 -21.28
CA SER A 154 25.23 4.62 -20.23
C SER A 154 24.51 4.11 -18.97
N VAL A 155 25.14 3.19 -18.24
CA VAL A 155 24.70 2.69 -16.93
C VAL A 155 24.40 3.83 -15.96
N ASN A 156 25.21 4.90 -15.98
CA ASN A 156 24.97 6.07 -15.15
C ASN A 156 23.70 6.82 -15.54
N THR A 157 23.38 6.87 -16.84
CA THR A 157 22.16 7.46 -17.35
C THR A 157 20.93 6.63 -16.92
N VAL A 158 21.02 5.31 -16.97
CA VAL A 158 19.97 4.41 -16.47
C VAL A 158 19.72 4.63 -14.98
N LYS A 159 20.79 4.66 -14.16
CA LYS A 159 20.70 4.95 -12.72
C LYS A 159 20.04 6.29 -12.42
N LYS A 160 20.38 7.32 -13.20
CA LYS A 160 19.78 8.66 -13.10
C LYS A 160 18.27 8.61 -13.40
N HIS A 161 17.87 8.03 -14.55
CA HIS A 161 16.47 7.89 -14.93
C HIS A 161 15.67 7.07 -13.93
N LYS A 162 16.23 5.98 -13.42
CA LYS A 162 15.64 5.16 -12.36
C LYS A 162 15.39 5.96 -11.08
N LYS A 163 16.39 6.73 -10.61
CA LYS A 163 16.26 7.60 -9.44
C LYS A 163 15.15 8.65 -9.61
N GLU A 164 15.15 9.34 -10.75
CA GLU A 164 14.15 10.36 -11.08
C GLU A 164 12.74 9.77 -11.23
N ALA A 165 12.62 8.56 -11.80
CA ALA A 165 11.35 7.84 -11.90
C ALA A 165 10.80 7.47 -10.52
N TYR A 166 11.63 6.95 -9.61
CA TYR A 166 11.19 6.66 -8.23
C TYR A 166 10.79 7.92 -7.46
N GLN A 167 11.48 9.05 -7.68
CA GLN A 167 11.09 10.33 -7.07
C GLN A 167 9.73 10.80 -7.61
N TYR A 168 9.48 10.62 -8.92
CA TYR A 168 8.21 10.95 -9.54
C TYR A 168 7.06 10.07 -9.00
N ILE A 169 7.28 8.76 -8.87
CA ILE A 169 6.30 7.83 -8.29
C ILE A 169 5.96 8.23 -6.85
N ARG A 170 6.98 8.49 -6.02
CA ARG A 170 6.78 8.91 -4.61
C ARG A 170 6.00 10.22 -4.46
N LYS A 171 6.05 11.08 -5.46
CA LYS A 171 5.34 12.37 -5.42
C LYS A 171 3.87 12.23 -5.77
N ILE A 172 3.50 11.18 -6.51
CA ILE A 172 2.13 10.97 -7.03
C ILE A 172 1.39 9.90 -6.22
N LEU A 173 2.08 8.91 -5.69
CA LEU A 173 1.57 7.88 -4.79
C LEU A 173 1.82 8.25 -3.33
#